data_9fdc99f2e547e723181ffa126f5e8f26
#
_entry.id   9fdc99f2e547e723181ffa126f5e8f26
#
_cell.length_a   1.000
_cell.length_b   1.000
_cell.length_c   1.000
_cell.angle_alpha   90.00
_cell.angle_beta   90.00
_cell.angle_gamma   90.00
#
_symmetry.space_group_name_H-M   'P 1'
#
loop_
_entity.id
_entity.type
_entity.pdbx_description
1 polymer ?
#
loop_
_entity_poly.entity_id
_entity_poly.type
_entity_poly.pdbx_seq_one_letter_code
_entity_poly.pdbx_strand_id
1 'polypeptide(L)'
;YPHNSDWDYIAKLMNDPTWHSKNMHKYFKRLERCEYIPKWKFWSRLWSRHGFDGWLPTSIGDSTMLRQDKVLKKLIGAAFKESISESWHTTPNPIKRIFRIILKLRSRLDPNHWRLIRRNLEGLSSIPVTIHQGRRAGTREYLQRVRKEFPDNLVIKANTLVQRVLLDEHNKAYGVEYSIGPHQYRADPKHRKADTFKAEKAFVEREVIISAGAFNTPQLLMLSGIGPRDELEEHHIETKVNLPGVGKNLQDRYEVGIVSKLKENIPLIKGMKLRPPEAGEEAD
;
A
#
# COMPACT_ATOMS: atom_id res chain seq x y z
N TYR A 1 6.53 1.89 -5.21
CA TYR A 1 5.97 1.02 -6.25
C TYR A 1 6.42 -0.41 -6.02
N PRO A 2 5.62 -1.43 -6.40
CA PRO A 2 6.10 -2.82 -6.47
C PRO A 2 7.28 -2.95 -7.45
N HIS A 3 8.12 -3.96 -7.23
CA HIS A 3 9.25 -4.20 -8.11
C HIS A 3 8.77 -4.62 -9.51
N ASN A 4 9.54 -4.28 -10.54
CA ASN A 4 9.16 -4.59 -11.93
C ASN A 4 8.94 -6.09 -12.17
N SER A 5 9.75 -6.95 -11.53
CA SER A 5 9.65 -8.40 -11.67
C SER A 5 8.30 -8.95 -11.19
N ASP A 6 7.67 -8.31 -10.19
CA ASP A 6 6.38 -8.75 -9.65
C ASP A 6 5.29 -8.60 -10.73
N TRP A 7 5.27 -7.45 -11.41
CA TRP A 7 4.35 -7.21 -12.50
C TRP A 7 4.63 -8.06 -13.74
N ASP A 8 5.89 -8.20 -14.09
CA ASP A 8 6.30 -9.01 -15.23
C ASP A 8 6.01 -10.50 -15.00
N TYR A 9 6.11 -10.97 -13.73
CA TYR A 9 5.68 -12.30 -13.33
C TYR A 9 4.17 -12.50 -13.49
N ILE A 10 3.34 -11.53 -13.02
CA ILE A 10 1.89 -11.56 -13.19
C ILE A 10 1.52 -11.59 -14.67
N ALA A 11 2.14 -10.74 -15.49
CA ALA A 11 1.91 -10.71 -16.94
C ALA A 11 2.17 -12.07 -17.60
N LYS A 12 3.25 -12.75 -17.20
CA LYS A 12 3.59 -14.10 -17.67
C LYS A 12 2.59 -15.14 -17.18
N LEU A 13 2.24 -15.11 -15.89
CA LEU A 13 1.31 -16.07 -15.28
C LEU A 13 -0.08 -15.99 -15.91
N MET A 14 -0.56 -14.78 -16.17
CA MET A 14 -1.87 -14.53 -16.76
C MET A 14 -1.87 -14.60 -18.29
N ASN A 15 -0.69 -14.74 -18.92
CA ASN A 15 -0.50 -14.59 -20.36
C ASN A 15 -1.12 -13.30 -20.92
N ASP A 16 -1.02 -12.23 -20.12
CA ASP A 16 -1.60 -10.92 -20.44
C ASP A 16 -0.53 -9.82 -20.36
N PRO A 17 -0.05 -9.30 -21.50
CA PRO A 17 0.99 -8.28 -21.53
C PRO A 17 0.55 -6.92 -20.99
N THR A 18 -0.74 -6.68 -20.75
CA THR A 18 -1.22 -5.42 -20.15
C THR A 18 -0.70 -5.24 -18.74
N TRP A 19 -0.42 -6.33 -18.02
CA TRP A 19 0.17 -6.35 -16.68
C TRP A 19 1.69 -6.11 -16.65
N HIS A 20 2.36 -6.02 -17.79
CA HIS A 20 3.80 -5.71 -17.77
C HIS A 20 4.10 -4.44 -16.99
N SER A 21 5.21 -4.46 -16.26
CA SER A 21 5.70 -3.38 -15.41
C SER A 21 5.71 -2.01 -16.09
N LYS A 22 6.05 -1.96 -17.37
CA LYS A 22 6.04 -0.73 -18.16
C LYS A 22 4.63 -0.15 -18.34
N ASN A 23 3.60 -0.99 -18.41
CA ASN A 23 2.21 -0.57 -18.51
C ASN A 23 1.68 -0.15 -17.15
N MET A 24 1.94 -0.96 -16.12
CA MET A 24 1.56 -0.66 -14.75
C MET A 24 2.18 0.65 -14.24
N HIS A 25 3.41 0.94 -14.64
CA HIS A 25 4.06 2.20 -14.31
C HIS A 25 3.29 3.45 -14.81
N LYS A 26 2.59 3.35 -15.94
CA LYS A 26 1.73 4.45 -16.44
C LYS A 26 0.60 4.76 -15.46
N TYR A 27 -0.02 3.73 -14.89
CA TYR A 27 -1.09 3.88 -13.90
C TYR A 27 -0.57 4.46 -12.60
N PHE A 28 0.58 3.99 -12.10
CA PHE A 28 1.22 4.59 -10.92
C PHE A 28 1.54 6.07 -11.11
N LYS A 29 2.10 6.45 -12.27
CA LYS A 29 2.34 7.85 -12.60
C LYS A 29 1.06 8.69 -12.64
N ARG A 30 -0.03 8.11 -13.11
CA ARG A 30 -1.34 8.78 -13.14
C ARG A 30 -1.90 9.01 -11.74
N LEU A 31 -1.62 8.10 -10.81
CA LEU A 31 -2.08 8.20 -9.42
C LEU A 31 -1.22 9.18 -8.60
N GLU A 32 0.08 9.19 -8.83
CA GLU A 32 1.05 9.88 -8.00
C GLU A 32 1.09 11.40 -8.23
N ARG A 33 1.19 12.13 -7.13
CA ARG A 33 1.61 13.53 -7.08
C ARG A 33 2.88 13.64 -6.24
N CYS A 34 4.03 13.46 -6.89
CA CYS A 34 5.33 13.52 -6.22
C CYS A 34 5.65 14.95 -5.77
N GLU A 35 5.69 15.18 -4.46
CA GLU A 35 5.92 16.51 -3.86
C GLU A 35 7.38 16.72 -3.41
N TYR A 36 8.18 15.68 -3.28
CA TYR A 36 9.58 15.79 -2.85
C TYR A 36 10.57 16.12 -3.96
N ILE A 37 10.15 16.13 -5.23
CA ILE A 37 10.95 16.66 -6.34
C ILE A 37 10.40 18.04 -6.70
N PRO A 38 11.15 19.13 -6.42
CA PRO A 38 10.68 20.50 -6.64
C PRO A 38 10.31 20.81 -8.09
N LYS A 39 9.28 21.63 -8.29
CA LYS A 39 8.76 22.01 -9.62
C LYS A 39 9.84 22.68 -10.51
N TRP A 40 10.72 23.48 -9.92
CA TRP A 40 11.81 24.16 -10.64
C TRP A 40 12.90 23.21 -11.15
N LYS A 41 12.96 21.95 -10.65
CA LYS A 41 13.88 20.93 -11.16
C LYS A 41 13.28 20.16 -12.35
N PHE A 42 12.98 20.86 -13.42
CA PHE A 42 12.35 20.32 -14.62
C PHE A 42 13.02 19.03 -15.12
N TRP A 43 14.34 19.04 -15.30
CA TRP A 43 15.09 17.86 -15.74
C TRP A 43 15.00 16.69 -14.75
N SER A 44 15.05 16.97 -13.44
CA SER A 44 14.90 15.92 -12.44
C SER A 44 13.50 15.30 -12.48
N ARG A 45 12.45 16.10 -12.70
CA ARG A 45 11.09 15.61 -12.87
C ARG A 45 10.96 14.72 -14.10
N LEU A 46 11.46 15.18 -15.25
CA LEU A 46 11.41 14.42 -16.49
C LEU A 46 12.15 13.07 -16.39
N TRP A 47 13.29 13.05 -15.71
CA TRP A 47 14.15 11.89 -15.62
C TRP A 47 13.85 10.96 -14.43
N SER A 48 13.05 11.40 -13.47
CA SER A 48 12.68 10.60 -12.30
C SER A 48 11.68 9.49 -12.62
N ARG A 49 10.85 9.71 -13.64
CA ARG A 49 9.70 8.88 -14.01
C ARG A 49 8.57 8.84 -12.97
N HIS A 50 8.54 9.77 -12.03
CA HIS A 50 7.41 9.97 -11.14
C HIS A 50 6.21 10.60 -11.82
N GLY A 51 5.03 10.44 -11.20
CA GLY A 51 3.83 11.22 -11.49
C GLY A 51 3.83 12.53 -10.69
N PHE A 52 3.27 13.60 -11.25
CA PHE A 52 3.25 14.92 -10.59
C PHE A 52 1.86 15.54 -10.51
N ASP A 53 0.90 14.99 -11.24
CA ASP A 53 -0.42 15.58 -11.42
C ASP A 53 -1.55 14.67 -10.89
N GLY A 54 -1.17 13.56 -10.22
CA GLY A 54 -2.12 12.62 -9.65
C GLY A 54 -2.79 13.13 -8.37
N TRP A 55 -3.73 12.36 -7.88
CA TRP A 55 -4.48 12.69 -6.66
C TRP A 55 -3.79 12.23 -5.38
N LEU A 56 -2.85 11.27 -5.46
CA LEU A 56 -2.14 10.69 -4.32
C LEU A 56 -0.83 11.42 -4.07
N PRO A 57 -0.75 12.31 -3.09
CA PRO A 57 0.49 12.99 -2.77
C PRO A 57 1.49 12.00 -2.18
N THR A 58 2.73 12.09 -2.62
CA THR A 58 3.86 11.38 -2.04
C THR A 58 4.91 12.39 -1.58
N SER A 59 5.32 12.27 -0.32
CA SER A 59 6.35 13.10 0.29
C SER A 59 7.42 12.22 0.95
N ILE A 60 8.56 12.80 1.25
CA ILE A 60 9.57 12.20 2.11
C ILE A 60 9.44 12.89 3.47
N GLY A 61 9.55 12.12 4.55
CA GLY A 61 9.43 12.64 5.91
C GLY A 61 10.30 13.89 6.14
N ASP A 62 9.77 14.84 6.90
CA ASP A 62 10.43 16.13 7.14
C ASP A 62 11.79 15.93 7.82
N SER A 63 12.84 16.34 7.12
CA SER A 63 14.20 16.28 7.65
C SER A 63 14.51 17.37 8.69
N THR A 64 13.58 18.29 8.98
CA THR A 64 13.76 19.37 9.97
C THR A 64 13.95 18.81 11.37
N MET A 65 13.16 17.79 11.74
CA MET A 65 13.32 17.06 12.99
C MET A 65 14.70 16.41 13.11
N LEU A 66 15.20 15.83 12.02
CA LEU A 66 16.53 15.24 11.96
C LEU A 66 17.65 16.28 12.13
N ARG A 67 17.40 17.54 11.75
CA ARG A 67 18.39 18.61 11.86
C ARG A 67 18.52 19.19 13.26
N GLN A 68 17.52 19.00 14.10
CA GLN A 68 17.49 19.53 15.47
C GLN A 68 18.15 18.59 16.48
N ASP A 69 18.13 17.28 16.22
CA ASP A 69 18.67 16.28 17.14
C ASP A 69 20.07 15.83 16.75
N LYS A 70 21.04 16.05 17.65
CA LYS A 70 22.47 15.70 17.42
C LYS A 70 22.71 14.18 17.44
N VAL A 71 21.97 13.43 18.27
CA VAL A 71 22.10 11.97 18.38
C VAL A 71 21.56 11.32 17.11
N LEU A 72 20.41 11.75 16.67
CA LEU A 72 19.79 11.25 15.45
C LEU A 72 20.63 11.58 14.19
N LYS A 73 21.24 12.76 14.13
CA LYS A 73 22.22 13.11 13.06
C LYS A 73 23.42 12.15 13.05
N LYS A 74 23.99 11.86 14.21
CA LYS A 74 25.13 10.92 14.31
C LYS A 74 24.73 9.54 13.85
N LEU A 75 23.54 9.06 14.26
CA LEU A 75 23.02 7.74 13.89
C LEU A 75 22.83 7.61 12.38
N ILE A 76 22.12 8.58 11.76
CA ILE A 76 21.91 8.60 10.32
C ILE A 76 23.23 8.76 9.55
N GLY A 77 24.14 9.60 10.04
CA GLY A 77 25.46 9.75 9.46
C GLY A 77 26.27 8.45 9.49
N ALA A 78 26.19 7.69 10.57
CA ALA A 78 26.82 6.39 10.70
C ALA A 78 26.21 5.37 9.73
N ALA A 79 24.87 5.28 9.67
CA ALA A 79 24.15 4.41 8.74
C ALA A 79 24.47 4.74 7.27
N PHE A 80 24.59 6.03 6.94
CA PHE A 80 24.98 6.48 5.61
C PHE A 80 26.42 6.09 5.27
N LYS A 81 27.36 6.30 6.20
CA LYS A 81 28.76 5.90 6.04
C LYS A 81 28.88 4.40 5.81
N GLU A 82 28.14 3.59 6.59
CA GLU A 82 28.15 2.14 6.46
C GLU A 82 27.57 1.69 5.10
N SER A 83 26.46 2.27 4.65
CA SER A 83 25.89 1.98 3.33
C SER A 83 26.85 2.32 2.16
N ILE A 84 27.73 3.32 2.33
CA ILE A 84 28.79 3.62 1.37
C ILE A 84 29.91 2.57 1.47
N SER A 85 30.33 2.24 2.69
CA SER A 85 31.36 1.22 2.97
C SER A 85 30.99 -0.13 2.36
N GLU A 86 29.77 -0.58 2.60
CA GLU A 86 29.23 -1.81 2.00
C GLU A 86 29.29 -1.76 0.47
N SER A 87 28.85 -0.66 -0.14
CA SER A 87 28.92 -0.47 -1.58
C SER A 87 30.39 -0.49 -2.09
N TRP A 88 31.33 -0.12 -1.23
CA TRP A 88 32.76 -0.14 -1.51
C TRP A 88 33.31 -1.58 -1.53
N HIS A 89 32.90 -2.42 -0.62
CA HIS A 89 33.36 -3.80 -0.50
C HIS A 89 32.67 -4.76 -1.49
N THR A 90 31.39 -4.54 -1.75
CA THR A 90 30.59 -5.45 -2.59
C THR A 90 30.75 -5.22 -4.10
N THR A 91 31.38 -4.12 -4.52
CA THR A 91 31.56 -3.79 -5.94
C THR A 91 33.04 -3.78 -6.32
N PRO A 92 33.56 -4.85 -6.95
CA PRO A 92 35.00 -4.98 -7.25
C PRO A 92 35.53 -3.89 -8.19
N ASN A 93 34.75 -3.46 -9.17
CA ASN A 93 35.18 -2.48 -10.16
C ASN A 93 35.07 -1.04 -9.62
N PRO A 94 36.16 -0.27 -9.53
CA PRO A 94 36.19 1.07 -8.94
C PRO A 94 35.27 2.06 -9.67
N ILE A 95 35.18 1.99 -10.99
CA ILE A 95 34.34 2.90 -11.80
C ILE A 95 32.87 2.63 -11.52
N LYS A 96 32.48 1.33 -11.51
CA LYS A 96 31.10 0.95 -11.17
C LYS A 96 30.75 1.35 -9.74
N ARG A 97 31.69 1.29 -8.82
CA ARG A 97 31.57 1.69 -7.41
C ARG A 97 31.23 3.17 -7.27
N ILE A 98 32.07 4.03 -7.86
CA ILE A 98 31.85 5.48 -7.86
C ILE A 98 30.49 5.81 -8.50
N PHE A 99 30.20 5.20 -9.64
CA PHE A 99 28.94 5.43 -10.32
C PHE A 99 27.74 5.02 -9.47
N ARG A 100 27.82 3.92 -8.71
CA ARG A 100 26.78 3.44 -7.80
C ARG A 100 26.51 4.44 -6.66
N ILE A 101 27.58 4.98 -6.06
CA ILE A 101 27.49 5.99 -5.01
C ILE A 101 26.88 7.28 -5.56
N ILE A 102 27.36 7.77 -6.70
CA ILE A 102 26.81 8.97 -7.34
C ILE A 102 25.33 8.78 -7.67
N LEU A 103 24.94 7.61 -8.16
CA LEU A 103 23.55 7.31 -8.48
C LEU A 103 22.66 7.32 -7.23
N LYS A 104 23.10 6.69 -6.13
CA LYS A 104 22.39 6.73 -4.85
C LYS A 104 22.21 8.17 -4.36
N LEU A 105 23.26 8.97 -4.38
CA LEU A 105 23.21 10.37 -3.95
C LEU A 105 22.29 11.23 -4.85
N ARG A 106 22.42 11.08 -6.17
CA ARG A 106 21.58 11.84 -7.13
C ARG A 106 20.11 11.45 -7.11
N SER A 107 19.81 10.19 -6.82
CA SER A 107 18.43 9.73 -6.65
C SER A 107 17.81 10.14 -5.32
N ARG A 108 18.55 10.83 -4.43
CA ARG A 108 18.11 11.21 -3.08
C ARG A 108 17.68 10.03 -2.22
N LEU A 109 18.28 8.86 -2.44
CA LEU A 109 17.91 7.62 -1.75
C LEU A 109 16.42 7.23 -1.97
N ASP A 110 15.83 7.68 -3.06
CA ASP A 110 14.44 7.38 -3.38
C ASP A 110 14.30 5.94 -3.89
N PRO A 111 13.63 5.05 -3.17
CA PRO A 111 13.48 3.65 -3.56
C PRO A 111 12.65 3.47 -4.84
N ASN A 112 11.83 4.47 -5.19
CA ASN A 112 11.02 4.45 -6.40
C ASN A 112 11.74 4.99 -7.64
N HIS A 113 13.01 5.43 -7.48
CA HIS A 113 13.77 5.93 -8.61
C HIS A 113 14.11 4.79 -9.59
N TRP A 114 13.60 4.85 -10.82
CA TRP A 114 13.65 3.78 -11.81
C TRP A 114 15.06 3.19 -12.09
N ARG A 115 16.12 3.98 -11.94
CA ARG A 115 17.49 3.51 -12.12
C ARG A 115 17.97 2.65 -10.96
N LEU A 116 17.48 2.89 -9.73
CA LEU A 116 17.77 2.07 -8.57
C LEU A 116 17.03 0.74 -8.69
N ILE A 117 15.74 0.78 -9.01
CA ILE A 117 14.90 -0.40 -9.22
C ILE A 117 15.49 -1.29 -10.32
N ARG A 118 15.79 -0.73 -11.50
CA ARG A 118 16.35 -1.49 -12.64
C ARG A 118 17.68 -2.20 -12.32
N ARG A 119 18.42 -1.72 -11.33
CA ARG A 119 19.73 -2.26 -10.94
C ARG A 119 19.70 -3.08 -9.67
N ASN A 120 18.51 -3.30 -9.10
CA ASN A 120 18.34 -3.97 -7.82
C ASN A 120 19.32 -3.45 -6.76
N LEU A 121 19.41 -2.11 -6.64
CA LEU A 121 20.34 -1.50 -5.69
C LEU A 121 19.76 -1.54 -4.29
N GLU A 122 20.38 -2.31 -3.44
CA GLU A 122 20.11 -2.41 -2.01
C GLU A 122 20.80 -1.29 -1.21
N GLY A 123 20.43 -1.14 0.04
CA GLY A 123 21.02 -0.24 1.01
C GLY A 123 20.06 0.82 1.55
N LEU A 124 20.61 1.87 2.14
CA LEU A 124 19.85 2.95 2.74
C LEU A 124 18.94 3.63 1.71
N SER A 125 17.67 3.79 2.05
CA SER A 125 16.70 4.52 1.24
C SER A 125 15.82 5.42 2.11
N SER A 126 15.31 6.48 1.53
CA SER A 126 14.22 7.27 2.12
C SER A 126 12.93 6.47 2.08
N ILE A 127 12.01 6.76 2.98
CA ILE A 127 10.69 6.15 2.98
C ILE A 127 9.68 7.17 2.45
N PRO A 128 9.23 7.05 1.20
CA PRO A 128 8.14 7.88 0.70
C PRO A 128 6.84 7.52 1.40
N VAL A 129 6.13 8.54 1.84
CA VAL A 129 4.87 8.42 2.58
C VAL A 129 3.77 9.22 1.90
N THR A 130 2.53 8.79 2.07
CA THR A 130 1.35 9.48 1.54
C THR A 130 0.86 10.55 2.54
N ILE A 131 1.67 11.59 2.68
CA ILE A 131 1.40 12.73 3.56
C ILE A 131 1.42 14.01 2.74
N HIS A 132 0.47 14.89 2.97
CA HIS A 132 0.40 16.23 2.42
C HIS A 132 0.17 17.23 3.57
N GLN A 133 1.04 18.23 3.69
CA GLN A 133 0.96 19.26 4.75
C GLN A 133 0.80 18.68 6.17
N GLY A 134 1.60 17.66 6.50
CA GLY A 134 1.57 17.02 7.82
C GLY A 134 0.39 16.07 8.07
N ARG A 135 -0.53 15.90 7.12
CA ARG A 135 -1.71 15.04 7.26
C ARG A 135 -1.66 13.87 6.28
N ARG A 136 -2.12 12.72 6.74
CA ARG A 136 -2.28 11.56 5.87
C ARG A 136 -3.24 11.88 4.71
N ALA A 137 -2.84 11.50 3.51
CA ALA A 137 -3.66 11.64 2.31
C ALA A 137 -3.71 10.31 1.58
N GLY A 138 -4.87 9.69 1.54
CA GLY A 138 -5.10 8.38 0.94
C GLY A 138 -6.43 8.32 0.19
N THR A 139 -6.88 7.11 -0.07
CA THR A 139 -8.15 6.85 -0.76
C THR A 139 -9.35 7.43 -0.02
N ARG A 140 -9.33 7.40 1.32
CA ARG A 140 -10.41 7.96 2.14
C ARG A 140 -10.60 9.46 1.89
N GLU A 141 -9.53 10.23 1.94
CA GLU A 141 -9.54 11.69 1.72
C GLU A 141 -9.94 12.02 0.28
N TYR A 142 -9.50 11.19 -0.67
CA TYR A 142 -9.90 11.31 -2.07
C TYR A 142 -11.40 11.08 -2.25
N LEU A 143 -11.94 9.97 -1.72
CA LEU A 143 -13.36 9.65 -1.81
C LEU A 143 -14.26 10.69 -1.13
N GLN A 144 -13.84 11.22 0.03
CA GLN A 144 -14.58 12.28 0.71
C GLN A 144 -14.64 13.57 -0.12
N ARG A 145 -13.53 13.91 -0.80
CA ARG A 145 -13.49 15.03 -1.73
C ARG A 145 -14.42 14.81 -2.92
N VAL A 146 -14.32 13.66 -3.58
CA VAL A 146 -15.16 13.31 -4.73
C VAL A 146 -16.63 13.29 -4.35
N ARG A 147 -16.99 12.73 -3.20
CA ARG A 147 -18.37 12.74 -2.71
C ARG A 147 -18.91 14.17 -2.48
N LYS A 148 -18.05 15.08 -1.99
CA LYS A 148 -18.44 16.48 -1.79
C LYS A 148 -18.63 17.21 -3.12
N GLU A 149 -17.79 16.91 -4.11
CA GLU A 149 -17.79 17.52 -5.43
C GLU A 149 -18.90 16.95 -6.33
N PHE A 150 -19.18 15.65 -6.19
CA PHE A 150 -20.16 14.91 -7.02
C PHE A 150 -21.08 14.06 -6.12
N PRO A 151 -21.98 14.67 -5.34
CA PRO A 151 -22.77 13.95 -4.32
C PRO A 151 -23.72 12.90 -4.93
N ASP A 152 -24.24 13.17 -6.13
CA ASP A 152 -25.18 12.26 -6.81
C ASP A 152 -24.49 11.08 -7.51
N ASN A 153 -23.16 11.17 -7.72
CA ASN A 153 -22.41 10.15 -8.45
C ASN A 153 -21.69 9.15 -7.52
N LEU A 154 -21.52 9.47 -6.23
CA LEU A 154 -20.80 8.65 -5.27
C LEU A 154 -21.58 8.47 -3.96
N VAL A 155 -22.15 7.31 -3.77
CA VAL A 155 -22.79 6.90 -2.51
C VAL A 155 -21.83 6.05 -1.70
N ILE A 156 -21.58 6.43 -0.45
CA ILE A 156 -20.74 5.68 0.51
C ILE A 156 -21.64 5.19 1.64
N LYS A 157 -21.82 3.86 1.73
CA LYS A 157 -22.52 3.21 2.83
C LYS A 157 -21.50 2.72 3.87
N ALA A 158 -21.35 3.47 4.95
CA ALA A 158 -20.52 3.06 6.10
C ALA A 158 -21.25 2.08 7.00
N ASN A 159 -20.53 1.41 7.90
CA ASN A 159 -21.08 0.37 8.79
C ASN A 159 -21.88 -0.69 8.04
N THR A 160 -21.36 -1.11 6.90
CA THR A 160 -22.02 -2.06 6.01
C THR A 160 -21.09 -3.25 5.76
N LEU A 161 -21.57 -4.44 6.05
CA LEU A 161 -20.87 -5.70 5.77
C LEU A 161 -21.46 -6.36 4.53
N VAL A 162 -20.66 -6.47 3.47
CA VAL A 162 -21.04 -7.27 2.30
C VAL A 162 -20.82 -8.74 2.63
N GLN A 163 -21.87 -9.55 2.44
CA GLN A 163 -21.88 -10.96 2.81
C GLN A 163 -21.60 -11.87 1.62
N ARG A 164 -22.09 -11.51 0.43
CA ARG A 164 -21.81 -12.23 -0.82
C ARG A 164 -22.08 -11.39 -2.05
N VAL A 165 -21.47 -11.78 -3.15
CA VAL A 165 -21.81 -11.33 -4.50
C VAL A 165 -22.94 -12.20 -5.05
N LEU A 166 -23.91 -11.57 -5.67
CA LEU A 166 -25.04 -12.25 -6.32
C LEU A 166 -24.67 -12.58 -7.76
N LEU A 167 -24.71 -13.87 -8.10
CA LEU A 167 -24.40 -14.40 -9.42
C LEU A 167 -25.64 -15.03 -10.04
N ASP A 168 -25.87 -14.80 -11.32
CA ASP A 168 -26.91 -15.48 -12.08
C ASP A 168 -26.49 -16.89 -12.50
N GLU A 169 -27.34 -17.58 -13.26
CA GLU A 169 -27.10 -18.93 -13.78
C GLU A 169 -25.90 -19.04 -14.74
N HIS A 170 -25.50 -17.90 -15.33
CA HIS A 170 -24.31 -17.79 -16.19
C HIS A 170 -23.07 -17.29 -15.45
N ASN A 171 -23.10 -17.23 -14.11
CA ASN A 171 -22.05 -16.68 -13.25
C ASN A 171 -21.75 -15.19 -13.48
N LYS A 172 -22.70 -14.43 -14.03
CA LYS A 172 -22.58 -12.99 -14.16
C LYS A 172 -23.00 -12.32 -12.85
N ALA A 173 -22.15 -11.43 -12.35
CA ALA A 173 -22.48 -10.66 -11.16
C ALA A 173 -23.56 -9.61 -11.47
N TYR A 174 -24.65 -9.64 -10.71
CA TYR A 174 -25.76 -8.71 -10.84
C TYR A 174 -26.03 -7.88 -9.58
N GLY A 175 -25.31 -8.12 -8.50
CA GLY A 175 -25.46 -7.37 -7.25
C GLY A 175 -24.64 -7.91 -6.11
N VAL A 176 -24.90 -7.36 -4.94
CA VAL A 176 -24.34 -7.81 -3.65
C VAL A 176 -25.43 -7.91 -2.60
N GLU A 177 -25.27 -8.85 -1.67
CA GLU A 177 -26.03 -8.94 -0.44
C GLU A 177 -25.19 -8.38 0.70
N TYR A 178 -25.79 -7.53 1.50
CA TYR A 178 -25.11 -6.84 2.59
C TYR A 178 -26.05 -6.60 3.77
N SER A 179 -25.47 -6.29 4.92
CA SER A 179 -26.24 -5.85 6.09
C SER A 179 -25.67 -4.53 6.64
N ILE A 180 -26.52 -3.72 7.25
CA ILE A 180 -26.16 -2.42 7.83
C ILE A 180 -26.14 -2.53 9.34
N GLY A 181 -25.07 -2.09 9.96
CA GLY A 181 -24.89 -2.04 11.41
C GLY A 181 -23.39 -2.00 11.78
N PRO A 182 -23.05 -1.50 12.97
CA PRO A 182 -21.68 -1.47 13.44
C PRO A 182 -21.20 -2.87 13.88
N HIS A 183 -19.89 -3.09 13.84
CA HIS A 183 -19.22 -4.25 14.45
C HIS A 183 -19.73 -5.63 14.02
N GLN A 184 -20.22 -5.77 12.79
CA GLN A 184 -20.77 -7.02 12.27
C GLN A 184 -19.70 -8.07 11.98
N TYR A 185 -18.47 -7.63 11.64
CA TYR A 185 -17.38 -8.53 11.32
C TYR A 185 -16.94 -9.30 12.59
N ARG A 186 -16.92 -10.64 12.52
CA ARG A 186 -16.68 -11.49 13.71
C ARG A 186 -15.32 -11.28 14.37
N ALA A 187 -14.34 -10.80 13.63
CA ALA A 187 -13.01 -10.47 14.18
C ALA A 187 -12.94 -9.06 14.80
N ASP A 188 -14.01 -8.27 14.74
CA ASP A 188 -14.07 -6.99 15.42
C ASP A 188 -14.15 -7.22 16.94
N PRO A 189 -13.27 -6.62 17.75
CA PRO A 189 -13.30 -6.76 19.21
C PRO A 189 -14.62 -6.34 19.86
N LYS A 190 -15.42 -5.52 19.18
CA LYS A 190 -16.74 -5.06 19.65
C LYS A 190 -17.91 -5.89 19.12
N HIS A 191 -17.61 -6.95 18.35
CA HIS A 191 -18.64 -7.83 17.81
C HIS A 191 -19.43 -8.52 18.92
N ARG A 192 -20.77 -8.53 18.82
CA ARG A 192 -21.67 -9.22 19.75
C ARG A 192 -22.49 -10.27 18.98
N LYS A 193 -22.44 -11.52 19.45
CA LYS A 193 -23.20 -12.63 18.82
C LYS A 193 -24.73 -12.44 18.82
N ALA A 194 -25.25 -11.65 19.78
CA ALA A 194 -26.66 -11.40 19.92
C ALA A 194 -27.20 -10.39 18.89
N ASP A 195 -26.32 -9.64 18.22
CA ASP A 195 -26.75 -8.64 17.24
C ASP A 195 -27.20 -9.33 15.94
N THR A 196 -28.47 -9.13 15.58
CA THR A 196 -29.04 -9.62 14.33
C THR A 196 -29.21 -8.46 13.36
N PHE A 197 -28.74 -8.65 12.13
CA PHE A 197 -28.80 -7.63 11.09
C PHE A 197 -29.63 -8.14 9.91
N LYS A 198 -30.51 -7.28 9.42
CA LYS A 198 -31.31 -7.60 8.24
C LYS A 198 -30.46 -7.56 6.98
N ALA A 199 -30.49 -8.60 6.18
CA ALA A 199 -29.86 -8.62 4.88
C ALA A 199 -30.65 -7.76 3.89
N GLU A 200 -29.89 -6.97 3.12
CA GLU A 200 -30.38 -6.12 2.03
C GLU A 200 -29.63 -6.48 0.74
N LYS A 201 -30.13 -6.02 -0.39
CA LYS A 201 -29.51 -6.25 -1.69
C LYS A 201 -29.29 -4.91 -2.40
N ALA A 202 -28.18 -4.81 -3.11
CA ALA A 202 -27.91 -3.75 -4.08
C ALA A 202 -27.62 -4.39 -5.43
N PHE A 203 -28.26 -3.89 -6.46
CA PHE A 203 -28.10 -4.40 -7.82
C PHE A 203 -27.20 -3.50 -8.63
N VAL A 204 -26.53 -4.06 -9.63
CA VAL A 204 -25.57 -3.36 -10.49
C VAL A 204 -25.93 -3.55 -11.96
N GLU A 205 -25.69 -2.52 -12.74
CA GLU A 205 -25.92 -2.57 -14.18
C GLU A 205 -24.66 -3.01 -14.97
N ARG A 206 -23.47 -2.74 -14.42
CA ARG A 206 -22.21 -2.99 -15.11
C ARG A 206 -21.36 -4.06 -14.44
N GLU A 207 -20.88 -3.79 -13.22
CA GLU A 207 -19.90 -4.66 -12.57
C GLU A 207 -19.90 -4.52 -11.04
N VAL A 208 -19.41 -5.54 -10.37
CA VAL A 208 -19.06 -5.52 -8.94
C VAL A 208 -17.54 -5.52 -8.82
N ILE A 209 -16.98 -4.52 -8.12
CA ILE A 209 -15.55 -4.42 -7.85
C ILE A 209 -15.28 -4.77 -6.40
N ILE A 210 -14.55 -5.86 -6.17
CA ILE A 210 -14.17 -6.31 -4.83
C ILE A 210 -12.78 -5.78 -4.50
N SER A 211 -12.67 -4.94 -3.47
CA SER A 211 -11.42 -4.35 -2.99
C SER A 211 -11.30 -4.49 -1.48
N ALA A 212 -11.65 -5.67 -0.94
CA ALA A 212 -11.74 -5.93 0.49
C ALA A 212 -10.41 -6.32 1.15
N GLY A 213 -9.32 -6.36 0.38
CA GLY A 213 -7.97 -6.70 0.85
C GLY A 213 -7.65 -8.20 0.74
N ALA A 214 -6.42 -8.55 1.09
CA ALA A 214 -5.86 -9.88 0.86
C ALA A 214 -6.60 -11.00 1.61
N PHE A 215 -7.23 -10.71 2.74
CA PHE A 215 -8.01 -11.68 3.52
C PHE A 215 -9.49 -11.67 3.15
N ASN A 216 -10.11 -10.50 3.09
CA ASN A 216 -11.58 -10.43 2.95
C ASN A 216 -12.04 -10.61 1.50
N THR A 217 -11.21 -10.28 0.50
CA THR A 217 -11.55 -10.53 -0.91
C THR A 217 -11.72 -12.03 -1.20
N PRO A 218 -10.75 -12.92 -0.85
CA PRO A 218 -10.93 -14.35 -0.99
C PRO A 218 -12.10 -14.90 -0.18
N GLN A 219 -12.27 -14.44 1.07
CA GLN A 219 -13.42 -14.83 1.89
C GLN A 219 -14.75 -14.50 1.21
N LEU A 220 -14.89 -13.29 0.69
CA LEU A 220 -16.12 -12.86 0.01
C LEU A 220 -16.36 -13.66 -1.27
N LEU A 221 -15.33 -13.99 -2.03
CA LEU A 221 -15.43 -14.85 -3.19
C LEU A 221 -15.93 -16.24 -2.79
N MET A 222 -15.33 -16.87 -1.76
CA MET A 222 -15.72 -18.18 -1.28
C MET A 222 -17.17 -18.18 -0.74
N LEU A 223 -17.57 -17.18 0.03
CA LEU A 223 -18.95 -17.01 0.48
C LEU A 223 -19.95 -16.83 -0.68
N SER A 224 -19.46 -16.44 -1.85
CA SER A 224 -20.26 -16.31 -3.08
C SER A 224 -20.25 -17.57 -3.95
N GLY A 225 -19.63 -18.67 -3.50
CA GLY A 225 -19.50 -19.91 -4.23
C GLY A 225 -18.35 -19.93 -5.25
N ILE A 226 -17.38 -19.02 -5.13
CA ILE A 226 -16.22 -18.95 -6.02
C ILE A 226 -14.96 -19.33 -5.22
N GLY A 227 -14.42 -20.52 -5.41
CA GLY A 227 -13.24 -20.97 -4.67
C GLY A 227 -12.91 -22.46 -4.88
N PRO A 228 -12.00 -23.01 -4.08
CA PRO A 228 -11.70 -24.43 -4.09
C PRO A 228 -12.94 -25.24 -3.71
N ARG A 229 -13.32 -26.19 -4.58
CA ARG A 229 -14.53 -27.00 -4.37
C ARG A 229 -14.54 -27.69 -3.02
N ASP A 230 -13.45 -28.38 -2.68
CA ASP A 230 -13.35 -29.18 -1.47
C ASP A 230 -13.59 -28.34 -0.21
N GLU A 231 -13.01 -27.13 -0.18
CA GLU A 231 -13.17 -26.20 0.93
C GLU A 231 -14.59 -25.60 1.01
N LEU A 232 -15.20 -25.30 -0.15
CA LEU A 232 -16.59 -24.83 -0.18
C LEU A 232 -17.57 -25.90 0.29
N GLU A 233 -17.38 -27.15 -0.12
CA GLU A 233 -18.20 -28.29 0.28
C GLU A 233 -18.07 -28.57 1.79
N GLU A 234 -16.86 -28.49 2.36
CA GLU A 234 -16.63 -28.60 3.81
C GLU A 234 -17.45 -27.58 4.61
N HIS A 235 -17.63 -26.39 4.05
CA HIS A 235 -18.42 -25.32 4.67
C HIS A 235 -19.88 -25.27 4.22
N HIS A 236 -20.37 -26.29 3.53
CA HIS A 236 -21.73 -26.37 2.98
C HIS A 236 -22.09 -25.19 2.07
N ILE A 237 -21.12 -24.69 1.30
CA ILE A 237 -21.30 -23.63 0.32
C ILE A 237 -21.37 -24.27 -1.07
N GLU A 238 -22.45 -23.99 -1.80
CA GLU A 238 -22.61 -24.44 -3.18
C GLU A 238 -21.50 -23.89 -4.07
N THR A 239 -20.75 -24.76 -4.75
CA THR A 239 -19.70 -24.36 -5.68
C THR A 239 -20.31 -23.91 -7.01
N LYS A 240 -20.28 -22.60 -7.26
CA LYS A 240 -20.69 -22.01 -8.53
C LYS A 240 -19.53 -21.98 -9.53
N VAL A 241 -18.36 -21.60 -9.06
CA VAL A 241 -17.11 -21.57 -9.86
C VAL A 241 -16.00 -22.23 -9.07
N ASN A 242 -15.54 -23.39 -9.55
CA ASN A 242 -14.36 -24.03 -8.96
C ASN A 242 -13.09 -23.27 -9.36
N LEU A 243 -12.53 -22.49 -8.44
CA LEU A 243 -11.35 -21.67 -8.63
C LEU A 243 -10.33 -21.94 -7.51
N PRO A 244 -9.47 -22.98 -7.68
CA PRO A 244 -8.59 -23.48 -6.61
C PRO A 244 -7.56 -22.48 -6.08
N GLY A 245 -7.27 -21.41 -6.83
CA GLY A 245 -6.33 -20.36 -6.43
C GLY A 245 -6.87 -19.35 -5.40
N VAL A 246 -8.19 -19.29 -5.20
CA VAL A 246 -8.80 -18.37 -4.24
C VAL A 246 -8.39 -18.74 -2.82
N GLY A 247 -7.89 -17.77 -2.06
CA GLY A 247 -7.41 -17.95 -0.69
C GLY A 247 -6.06 -18.64 -0.54
N LYS A 248 -5.41 -19.04 -1.64
CA LYS A 248 -4.08 -19.66 -1.62
C LYS A 248 -2.98 -18.70 -2.02
N ASN A 249 -1.73 -19.12 -1.77
CA ASN A 249 -0.52 -18.37 -2.13
C ASN A 249 -0.45 -16.96 -1.53
N LEU A 250 -0.99 -16.77 -0.33
CA LEU A 250 -0.81 -15.53 0.42
C LEU A 250 0.68 -15.28 0.64
N GLN A 251 1.15 -14.12 0.21
CA GLN A 251 2.52 -13.67 0.42
C GLN A 251 2.49 -12.31 1.08
N ASP A 252 3.40 -12.12 2.03
CA ASP A 252 3.62 -10.83 2.68
C ASP A 252 5.05 -10.37 2.46
N ARG A 253 5.33 -9.11 2.75
CA ARG A 253 6.69 -8.58 2.77
C ARG A 253 7.28 -8.83 4.13
N TYR A 254 8.44 -9.49 4.15
CA TYR A 254 9.13 -9.76 5.41
C TYR A 254 9.81 -8.48 5.89
N GLU A 255 9.45 -8.05 7.09
CA GLU A 255 10.10 -6.97 7.79
C GLU A 255 10.75 -7.52 9.07
N VAL A 256 12.02 -7.22 9.26
CA VAL A 256 12.76 -7.61 10.45
C VAL A 256 13.22 -6.35 11.16
N GLY A 257 12.65 -6.10 12.34
CA GLY A 257 13.06 -5.02 13.22
C GLY A 257 14.33 -5.39 13.96
N ILE A 258 15.39 -4.59 13.78
CA ILE A 258 16.60 -4.70 14.60
C ILE A 258 16.52 -3.64 15.69
N VAL A 259 16.36 -4.10 16.94
CA VAL A 259 16.29 -3.23 18.10
C VAL A 259 17.67 -3.07 18.72
N SER A 260 18.15 -1.86 18.87
CA SER A 260 19.43 -1.55 19.50
C SER A 260 19.24 -0.59 20.67
N LYS A 261 19.93 -0.87 21.79
CA LYS A 261 19.99 0.06 22.91
C LYS A 261 21.04 1.12 22.62
N LEU A 262 20.63 2.36 22.58
CA LEU A 262 21.54 3.49 22.41
C LEU A 262 22.23 3.85 23.73
N LYS A 263 23.45 4.36 23.65
CA LYS A 263 24.18 4.87 24.81
C LYS A 263 23.63 6.21 25.32
N GLU A 264 23.05 6.99 24.43
CA GLU A 264 22.46 8.29 24.71
C GLU A 264 20.97 8.28 24.32
N ASN A 265 20.15 8.99 25.08
CA ASN A 265 18.75 9.18 24.71
C ASN A 265 18.64 10.07 23.47
N ILE A 266 17.65 9.82 22.64
CA ILE A 266 17.25 10.73 21.56
C ILE A 266 16.26 11.74 22.17
N PRO A 267 16.65 13.01 22.38
CA PRO A 267 15.81 13.99 23.04
C PRO A 267 14.44 14.16 22.37
N LEU A 268 14.41 14.09 21.05
CA LEU A 268 13.21 14.27 20.24
C LEU A 268 12.10 13.27 20.55
N ILE A 269 12.44 12.02 20.86
CA ILE A 269 11.46 10.95 21.13
C ILE A 269 11.39 10.55 22.61
N LYS A 270 12.15 11.25 23.46
CA LYS A 270 12.13 10.99 24.91
C LYS A 270 10.76 11.35 25.50
N GLY A 271 10.07 10.34 26.01
CA GLY A 271 8.75 10.51 26.61
C GLY A 271 7.57 10.35 25.64
N MET A 272 7.83 10.22 24.31
CA MET A 272 6.77 9.91 23.35
C MET A 272 6.14 8.55 23.65
N LYS A 273 4.84 8.50 23.67
CA LYS A 273 4.06 7.28 23.83
C LYS A 273 3.73 6.73 22.45
N LEU A 274 4.40 5.65 22.04
CA LEU A 274 4.13 4.97 20.76
C LEU A 274 2.84 4.11 20.81
N ARG A 275 1.77 4.69 21.35
CA ARG A 275 0.43 4.08 21.41
C ARG A 275 -0.62 5.10 20.96
N PRO A 276 -1.79 4.66 20.48
CA PRO A 276 -2.89 5.59 20.26
C PRO A 276 -3.20 6.37 21.53
N PRO A 277 -3.51 7.69 21.42
CA PRO A 277 -3.91 8.48 22.57
C PRO A 277 -5.18 7.89 23.20
N GLU A 278 -5.24 7.88 24.53
CA GLU A 278 -6.45 7.54 25.25
C GLU A 278 -7.46 8.69 25.19
N ALA A 279 -8.71 8.40 25.50
CA ALA A 279 -9.75 9.43 25.49
C ALA A 279 -9.38 10.59 26.44
N GLY A 280 -9.14 11.78 25.88
CA GLY A 280 -8.74 12.99 26.61
C GLY A 280 -7.23 13.27 26.61
N GLU A 281 -6.41 12.43 26.00
CA GLU A 281 -4.99 12.73 25.74
C GLU A 281 -4.82 13.46 24.38
N GLU A 282 -3.95 14.46 24.34
CA GLU A 282 -3.49 15.02 23.06
C GLU A 282 -2.54 14.03 22.38
N ALA A 283 -2.61 13.94 21.06
CA ALA A 283 -1.67 13.12 20.27
C ALA A 283 -0.29 13.82 20.25
N ASP A 284 0.76 13.05 20.58
CA ASP A 284 2.16 13.51 20.52
C ASP A 284 2.61 13.89 19.11
#